data_d929cbeb932c35866f1142f5b512f048
#
_entry.id   d929cbeb932c35866f1142f5b512f048
#
_cell.length_a   1.000
_cell.length_b   1.000
_cell.length_c   1.000
_cell.angle_alpha   90.00
_cell.angle_beta   90.00
_cell.angle_gamma   90.00
#
_symmetry.space_group_name_H-M   'P 1'
#
loop_
_entity.id
_entity.type
_entity.pdbx_description
1 polymer ?
#
loop_
_entity_poly.entity_id
_entity_poly.type
_entity_poly.pdbx_seq_one_letter_code
_entity_poly.pdbx_strand_id
1 'polypeptide(L)'
;MEKVIFLDIDGVLTSNEWAENVLKQEGYRVDDFNELCLGKIALLKEIVDATGAKIVLSSSWRFDEAALTAVKNQLAQCDLDVFDLTSQRIDVVFNRTKELKLYIEEHHPDAYLILDDEIIKDAELAPHQVRTSLTRGLMKKDVEPAIKILEGEEN
;
A
#
# COMPACT_ATOMS: atom_id res chain seq x y z
N MET A 1 15.66 1.62 -14.40
CA MET A 1 15.04 0.45 -13.73
C MET A 1 13.87 0.89 -12.88
N GLU A 2 12.73 0.33 -13.12
CA GLU A 2 11.53 0.72 -12.40
C GLU A 2 11.18 -0.31 -11.32
N LYS A 3 11.13 0.17 -10.09
CA LYS A 3 10.67 -0.61 -8.93
C LYS A 3 9.32 -0.08 -8.51
N VAL A 4 8.39 -0.99 -8.19
CA VAL A 4 7.00 -0.63 -7.89
C VAL A 4 6.57 -1.21 -6.56
N ILE A 5 5.86 -0.41 -5.76
CA ILE A 5 5.16 -0.86 -4.57
C ILE A 5 3.67 -0.86 -4.88
N PHE A 6 3.05 -2.04 -4.90
CA PHE A 6 1.60 -2.15 -4.94
C PHE A 6 1.07 -1.93 -3.53
N LEU A 7 0.40 -0.82 -3.32
CA LEU A 7 0.00 -0.35 -1.99
C LEU A 7 -1.50 -0.49 -1.77
N ASP A 8 -1.88 -1.29 -0.77
CA ASP A 8 -3.21 -1.26 -0.21
C ASP A 8 -3.24 -0.22 0.92
N ILE A 9 -4.42 0.21 1.32
CA ILE A 9 -4.60 1.22 2.37
C ILE A 9 -5.10 0.58 3.66
N ASP A 10 -6.29 -0.07 3.64
CA ASP A 10 -6.83 -0.68 4.84
C ASP A 10 -5.97 -1.89 5.25
N GLY A 11 -5.53 -1.89 6.48
CA GLY A 11 -4.62 -2.92 6.98
C GLY A 11 -3.15 -2.71 6.58
N VAL A 12 -2.81 -1.57 5.97
CA VAL A 12 -1.43 -1.17 5.65
C VAL A 12 -1.13 0.20 6.24
N LEU A 13 -1.78 1.25 5.74
CA LEU A 13 -1.63 2.62 6.24
C LEU A 13 -2.71 3.00 7.27
N THR A 14 -3.65 2.11 7.50
CA THR A 14 -4.61 2.15 8.60
C THR A 14 -4.54 0.82 9.33
N SER A 15 -5.09 0.76 10.54
CA SER A 15 -5.22 -0.48 11.29
C SER A 15 -6.32 -0.34 12.32
N ASN A 16 -6.83 -1.47 12.82
CA ASN A 16 -7.84 -1.44 13.87
C ASN A 16 -7.29 -0.81 15.15
N GLU A 17 -6.05 -1.10 15.52
CA GLU A 17 -5.43 -0.50 16.70
C GLU A 17 -5.31 1.02 16.58
N TRP A 18 -4.86 1.51 15.43
CA TRP A 18 -4.76 2.94 15.18
C TRP A 18 -6.15 3.61 15.20
N ALA A 19 -7.13 3.01 14.54
CA ALA A 19 -8.49 3.56 14.48
C ALA A 19 -9.12 3.65 15.87
N GLU A 20 -8.96 2.64 16.71
CA GLU A 20 -9.43 2.68 18.09
C GLU A 20 -8.80 3.81 18.88
N ASN A 21 -7.50 4.03 18.74
CA ASN A 21 -6.81 5.10 19.42
C ASN A 21 -7.28 6.48 18.95
N VAL A 22 -7.50 6.65 17.65
CA VAL A 22 -7.99 7.92 17.07
C VAL A 22 -9.41 8.22 17.56
N LEU A 23 -10.30 7.20 17.57
CA LEU A 23 -11.67 7.37 18.01
C LEU A 23 -11.81 7.71 19.49
N LYS A 24 -10.80 7.42 20.30
CA LYS A 24 -10.76 7.79 21.70
C LYS A 24 -10.34 9.24 21.93
N GLN A 25 -9.83 9.91 20.91
CA GLN A 25 -9.40 11.31 21.03
C GLN A 25 -10.62 12.23 21.08
N GLU A 26 -10.55 13.20 21.97
CA GLU A 26 -11.61 14.19 22.11
C GLU A 26 -11.74 15.02 20.83
N GLY A 27 -12.98 15.18 20.35
CA GLY A 27 -13.28 15.98 19.15
C GLY A 27 -13.16 15.22 17.85
N TYR A 28 -12.76 13.96 17.86
CA TYR A 28 -12.72 13.14 16.63
C TYR A 28 -14.13 12.82 16.14
N ARG A 29 -14.33 12.92 14.84
CA ARG A 29 -15.61 12.62 14.18
C ARG A 29 -15.47 11.43 13.25
N VAL A 30 -16.49 10.56 13.25
CA VAL A 30 -16.53 9.38 12.37
C VAL A 30 -16.51 9.77 10.89
N ASP A 31 -16.97 10.98 10.55
CA ASP A 31 -17.00 11.49 9.18
C ASP A 31 -15.61 11.75 8.59
N ASP A 32 -14.57 11.77 9.42
CA ASP A 32 -13.20 12.04 9.01
C ASP A 32 -12.42 10.76 8.67
N PHE A 33 -13.11 9.69 8.29
CA PHE A 33 -12.53 8.35 8.10
C PHE A 33 -11.61 8.18 6.88
N ASN A 34 -11.35 9.24 6.12
CA ASN A 34 -10.32 9.21 5.07
C ASN A 34 -8.92 9.53 5.61
N GLU A 35 -8.76 9.53 6.92
CA GLU A 35 -7.48 9.78 7.57
C GLU A 35 -6.61 8.52 7.58
N LEU A 36 -5.31 8.70 7.36
CA LEU A 36 -4.30 7.64 7.40
C LEU A 36 -3.39 7.82 8.63
N CYS A 37 -2.76 6.74 9.05
CA CYS A 37 -1.79 6.79 10.15
C CYS A 37 -0.46 7.36 9.65
N LEU A 38 -0.08 8.55 10.13
CA LEU A 38 1.16 9.22 9.72
C LEU A 38 2.40 8.40 10.05
N GLY A 39 2.39 7.67 11.16
CA GLY A 39 3.51 6.79 11.52
C GLY A 39 3.75 5.69 10.50
N LYS A 40 2.67 5.16 9.91
CA LYS A 40 2.76 4.13 8.87
C LYS A 40 3.21 4.71 7.54
N ILE A 41 2.78 5.92 7.23
CA ILE A 41 3.29 6.64 6.04
C ILE A 41 4.80 6.87 6.18
N ALA A 42 5.28 7.19 7.37
CA ALA A 42 6.70 7.35 7.62
C ALA A 42 7.49 6.06 7.36
N LEU A 43 6.93 4.90 7.71
CA LEU A 43 7.56 3.60 7.41
C LEU A 43 7.59 3.33 5.89
N LEU A 44 6.50 3.65 5.20
CA LEU A 44 6.47 3.57 3.73
C LEU A 44 7.53 4.48 3.11
N LYS A 45 7.68 5.68 3.64
CA LYS A 45 8.72 6.63 3.20
C LYS A 45 10.12 6.04 3.35
N GLU A 46 10.40 5.33 4.44
CA GLU A 46 11.68 4.66 4.62
C GLU A 46 11.95 3.65 3.49
N ILE A 47 10.94 2.89 3.08
CA ILE A 47 11.07 1.91 2.00
C ILE A 47 11.34 2.62 0.67
N VAL A 48 10.57 3.66 0.38
CA VAL A 48 10.72 4.44 -0.87
C VAL A 48 12.09 5.11 -0.93
N ASP A 49 12.53 5.74 0.14
CA ASP A 49 13.82 6.43 0.17
C ASP A 49 14.99 5.46 -0.02
N ALA A 50 14.88 4.25 0.53
CA ALA A 50 15.94 3.24 0.41
C ALA A 50 16.02 2.61 -0.98
N THR A 51 14.91 2.55 -1.72
CA THR A 51 14.81 1.76 -2.95
C THR A 51 14.57 2.59 -4.21
N GLY A 52 14.00 3.77 -4.07
CA GLY A 52 13.56 4.59 -5.21
C GLY A 52 12.28 4.06 -5.86
N ALA A 53 11.56 3.15 -5.21
CA ALA A 53 10.36 2.56 -5.77
C ALA A 53 9.22 3.57 -5.91
N LYS A 54 8.38 3.34 -6.91
CA LYS A 54 7.20 4.15 -7.18
C LYS A 54 5.96 3.47 -6.61
N ILE A 55 5.03 4.27 -6.09
CA ILE A 55 3.81 3.77 -5.46
C ILE A 55 2.72 3.60 -6.51
N VAL A 56 2.17 2.40 -6.61
CA VAL A 56 0.99 2.08 -7.41
C VAL A 56 -0.12 1.66 -6.45
N LEU A 57 -1.20 2.43 -6.41
CA LEU A 57 -2.29 2.18 -5.48
C LEU A 57 -3.18 1.05 -6.01
N SER A 58 -3.33 0.00 -5.22
CA SER A 58 -4.17 -1.17 -5.54
C SER A 58 -5.43 -1.25 -4.67
N SER A 59 -5.59 -0.34 -3.72
CA SER A 59 -6.71 -0.30 -2.80
C SER A 59 -8.02 0.11 -3.48
N SER A 60 -9.14 -0.40 -2.94
CA SER A 60 -10.48 0.04 -3.36
C SER A 60 -10.73 1.53 -3.12
N TRP A 61 -9.92 2.20 -2.31
CA TRP A 61 -10.00 3.65 -2.14
C TRP A 61 -9.82 4.41 -3.46
N ARG A 62 -9.21 3.78 -4.47
CA ARG A 62 -9.02 4.41 -5.79
C ARG A 62 -10.34 4.62 -6.54
N PHE A 63 -11.41 3.94 -6.15
CA PHE A 63 -12.72 4.06 -6.79
C PHE A 63 -13.55 5.25 -6.29
N ASP A 64 -13.20 5.80 -5.14
CA ASP A 64 -13.87 6.97 -4.55
C ASP A 64 -12.96 8.19 -4.70
N GLU A 65 -13.42 9.19 -5.42
CA GLU A 65 -12.64 10.41 -5.70
C GLU A 65 -12.19 11.11 -4.41
N ALA A 66 -13.06 11.22 -3.43
CA ALA A 66 -12.73 11.86 -2.15
C ALA A 66 -11.66 11.06 -1.39
N ALA A 67 -11.80 9.73 -1.35
CA ALA A 67 -10.82 8.86 -0.69
C ALA A 67 -9.47 8.92 -1.40
N LEU A 68 -9.45 8.84 -2.71
CA LEU A 68 -8.21 8.92 -3.49
C LEU A 68 -7.50 10.26 -3.28
N THR A 69 -8.25 11.37 -3.30
CA THR A 69 -7.70 12.69 -3.03
C THR A 69 -7.10 12.77 -1.64
N ALA A 70 -7.78 12.21 -0.64
CA ALA A 70 -7.28 12.18 0.73
C ALA A 70 -5.97 11.39 0.86
N VAL A 71 -5.86 10.25 0.18
CA VAL A 71 -4.61 9.46 0.14
C VAL A 71 -3.48 10.28 -0.47
N LYS A 72 -3.71 10.88 -1.64
CA LYS A 72 -2.70 11.68 -2.33
C LYS A 72 -2.21 12.85 -1.48
N ASN A 73 -3.14 13.55 -0.83
CA ASN A 73 -2.79 14.72 0.01
C ASN A 73 -1.98 14.32 1.23
N GLN A 74 -2.34 13.22 1.89
CA GLN A 74 -1.62 12.77 3.07
C GLN A 74 -0.23 12.23 2.73
N LEU A 75 -0.10 11.50 1.63
CA LEU A 75 1.21 11.06 1.15
C LEU A 75 2.09 12.24 0.76
N ALA A 76 1.52 13.25 0.12
CA ALA A 76 2.26 14.46 -0.27
C ALA A 76 2.84 15.22 0.93
N GLN A 77 2.19 15.16 2.10
CA GLN A 77 2.72 15.76 3.32
C GLN A 77 4.03 15.11 3.77
N CYS A 78 4.28 13.88 3.33
CA CYS A 78 5.50 13.12 3.60
C CYS A 78 6.40 13.00 2.37
N ASP A 79 6.21 13.87 1.38
CA ASP A 79 6.98 13.87 0.13
C ASP A 79 6.85 12.55 -0.66
N LEU A 80 5.66 11.96 -0.64
CA LEU A 80 5.34 10.76 -1.40
C LEU A 80 4.24 11.05 -2.42
N ASP A 81 4.33 10.39 -3.57
CA ASP A 81 3.34 10.51 -4.66
C ASP A 81 2.71 9.16 -4.95
N VAL A 82 1.44 9.18 -5.36
CA VAL A 82 0.84 8.04 -6.04
C VAL A 82 1.21 8.15 -7.52
N PHE A 83 2.08 7.26 -7.98
CA PHE A 83 2.55 7.27 -9.37
C PHE A 83 1.49 6.77 -10.34
N ASP A 84 0.74 5.72 -9.95
CA ASP A 84 -0.26 5.08 -10.81
C ASP A 84 -1.28 4.32 -9.97
N LEU A 85 -2.31 3.83 -10.63
CA LEU A 85 -3.37 3.01 -10.03
C LEU A 85 -3.45 1.69 -10.79
N THR A 86 -3.82 0.60 -10.10
CA THR A 86 -4.16 -0.64 -10.79
C THR A 86 -5.48 -0.47 -11.55
N SER A 87 -5.76 -1.40 -12.47
CA SER A 87 -6.92 -1.30 -13.37
C SER A 87 -8.24 -1.18 -12.61
N GLN A 88 -9.14 -0.36 -13.16
CA GLN A 88 -10.53 -0.26 -12.73
C GLN A 88 -11.47 -1.02 -13.68
N ARG A 89 -10.91 -1.86 -14.57
CA ARG A 89 -11.72 -2.66 -15.49
C ARG A 89 -12.62 -3.61 -14.74
N ILE A 90 -13.87 -3.70 -15.18
CA ILE A 90 -14.90 -4.49 -14.50
C ILE A 90 -14.58 -6.00 -14.49
N ASP A 91 -13.82 -6.47 -15.47
CA ASP A 91 -13.46 -7.90 -15.59
C ASP A 91 -12.32 -8.32 -14.63
N VAL A 92 -11.60 -7.36 -14.06
CA VAL A 92 -10.51 -7.64 -13.11
C VAL A 92 -10.73 -6.99 -11.74
N VAL A 93 -11.61 -5.99 -11.66
CA VAL A 93 -11.92 -5.31 -10.40
C VAL A 93 -12.45 -6.32 -9.37
N PHE A 94 -12.08 -6.12 -8.09
CA PHE A 94 -12.37 -7.04 -6.99
C PHE A 94 -11.62 -8.38 -7.03
N ASN A 95 -10.67 -8.56 -7.95
CA ASN A 95 -9.77 -9.70 -7.93
C ASN A 95 -8.33 -9.18 -7.85
N ARG A 96 -7.79 -9.14 -6.64
CA ARG A 96 -6.47 -8.54 -6.39
C ARG A 96 -5.38 -9.21 -7.23
N THR A 97 -5.36 -10.52 -7.29
CA THR A 97 -4.36 -11.25 -8.06
C THR A 97 -4.39 -10.87 -9.55
N LYS A 98 -5.58 -10.80 -10.13
CA LYS A 98 -5.74 -10.41 -11.54
C LYS A 98 -5.33 -8.96 -11.78
N GLU A 99 -5.69 -8.06 -10.87
CA GLU A 99 -5.32 -6.65 -10.97
C GLU A 99 -3.81 -6.47 -10.98
N LEU A 100 -3.12 -7.14 -10.06
CA LEU A 100 -1.66 -7.06 -9.95
C LEU A 100 -0.97 -7.67 -11.17
N LYS A 101 -1.41 -8.84 -11.60
CA LYS A 101 -0.84 -9.49 -12.79
C LYS A 101 -1.02 -8.67 -14.05
N LEU A 102 -2.20 -8.04 -14.22
CA LEU A 102 -2.45 -7.17 -15.37
C LEU A 102 -1.49 -6.00 -15.39
N TYR A 103 -1.30 -5.35 -14.25
CA TYR A 103 -0.36 -4.21 -14.15
C TYR A 103 1.07 -4.65 -14.49
N ILE A 104 1.51 -5.77 -13.93
CA ILE A 104 2.86 -6.31 -14.18
C ILE A 104 3.04 -6.64 -15.66
N GLU A 105 2.05 -7.25 -16.28
CA GLU A 105 2.08 -7.60 -17.70
C GLU A 105 2.13 -6.37 -18.60
N GLU A 106 1.43 -5.31 -18.26
CA GLU A 106 1.38 -4.08 -19.06
C GLU A 106 2.62 -3.20 -18.87
N HIS A 107 3.23 -3.20 -17.68
CA HIS A 107 4.29 -2.24 -17.33
C HIS A 107 5.67 -2.85 -17.15
N HIS A 108 5.76 -4.16 -16.97
CA HIS A 108 7.03 -4.91 -16.82
C HIS A 108 8.01 -4.27 -15.81
N PRO A 109 7.61 -4.07 -14.54
CA PRO A 109 8.53 -3.52 -13.55
C PRO A 109 9.72 -4.47 -13.32
N ASP A 110 10.88 -3.89 -13.05
CA ASP A 110 12.09 -4.68 -12.79
C ASP A 110 12.05 -5.39 -11.44
N ALA A 111 11.38 -4.77 -10.47
CA ALA A 111 11.13 -5.36 -9.16
C ALA A 111 9.80 -4.82 -8.63
N TYR A 112 9.12 -5.61 -7.84
CA TYR A 112 7.88 -5.17 -7.22
C TYR A 112 7.68 -5.76 -5.85
N LEU A 113 7.00 -4.98 -5.01
CA LEU A 113 6.61 -5.32 -3.64
C LEU A 113 5.10 -5.20 -3.53
N ILE A 114 4.48 -6.12 -2.85
CA ILE A 114 3.05 -6.07 -2.55
C ILE A 114 2.88 -5.84 -1.05
N LEU A 115 2.34 -4.67 -0.69
CA LEU A 115 1.97 -4.35 0.70
C LEU A 115 0.46 -4.47 0.81
N ASP A 116 0.00 -5.54 1.41
CA ASP A 116 -1.41 -5.90 1.47
C ASP A 116 -1.66 -6.82 2.66
N ASP A 117 -2.82 -6.68 3.30
CA ASP A 117 -3.23 -7.56 4.37
C ASP A 117 -3.93 -8.82 3.84
N GLU A 118 -4.41 -8.78 2.60
CA GLU A 118 -5.00 -9.94 1.94
C GLU A 118 -3.91 -10.94 1.55
N ILE A 119 -4.11 -12.22 1.87
CA ILE A 119 -3.18 -13.27 1.46
C ILE A 119 -3.22 -13.42 -0.07
N ILE A 120 -2.05 -13.27 -0.69
CA ILE A 120 -1.89 -13.53 -2.13
C ILE A 120 -1.36 -14.96 -2.27
N LYS A 121 -2.20 -15.87 -2.74
CA LYS A 121 -1.86 -17.29 -2.85
C LYS A 121 -1.16 -17.67 -4.16
N ASP A 122 -1.16 -16.76 -5.12
CA ASP A 122 -0.53 -17.00 -6.42
C ASP A 122 0.97 -17.26 -6.25
N ALA A 123 1.47 -18.34 -6.85
CA ALA A 123 2.86 -18.77 -6.66
C ALA A 123 3.88 -17.75 -7.19
N GLU A 124 3.53 -16.99 -8.23
CA GLU A 124 4.41 -15.95 -8.78
C GLU A 124 4.45 -14.71 -7.91
N LEU A 125 3.30 -14.28 -7.39
CA LEU A 125 3.18 -13.03 -6.63
C LEU A 125 3.54 -13.19 -5.16
N ALA A 126 3.25 -14.34 -4.55
CA ALA A 126 3.42 -14.53 -3.12
C ALA A 126 4.83 -14.20 -2.59
N PRO A 127 5.92 -14.55 -3.29
CA PRO A 127 7.26 -14.21 -2.82
C PRO A 127 7.55 -12.71 -2.76
N HIS A 128 6.74 -11.89 -3.43
CA HIS A 128 6.90 -10.43 -3.47
C HIS A 128 6.04 -9.71 -2.43
N GLN A 129 5.32 -10.45 -1.61
CA GLN A 129 4.43 -9.84 -0.62
C GLN A 129 5.09 -9.72 0.75
N VAL A 130 4.95 -8.55 1.36
CA VAL A 130 5.06 -8.38 2.80
C VAL A 130 3.62 -8.23 3.29
N ARG A 131 3.11 -9.30 3.89
CA ARG A 131 1.73 -9.32 4.37
C ARG A 131 1.62 -8.56 5.68
N THR A 132 0.73 -7.58 5.72
CA THR A 132 0.38 -6.86 6.93
C THR A 132 -0.87 -7.47 7.57
N SER A 133 -1.35 -6.90 8.66
CA SER A 133 -2.61 -7.35 9.27
C SER A 133 -3.57 -6.18 9.41
N LEU A 134 -4.86 -6.46 9.30
CA LEU A 134 -5.89 -5.45 9.50
C LEU A 134 -5.82 -4.87 10.92
N THR A 135 -5.40 -5.66 11.89
CA THR A 135 -5.26 -5.23 13.29
C THR A 135 -4.15 -4.22 13.49
N ARG A 136 -2.98 -4.45 12.90
CA ARG A 136 -1.75 -3.68 13.18
C ARG A 136 -1.24 -2.84 12.01
N GLY A 137 -1.54 -3.22 10.77
CA GLY A 137 -1.06 -2.51 9.59
C GLY A 137 0.45 -2.65 9.37
N LEU A 138 1.02 -1.71 8.65
CA LEU A 138 2.46 -1.67 8.38
C LEU A 138 3.23 -1.38 9.66
N MET A 139 4.24 -2.20 9.94
CA MET A 139 5.05 -2.11 11.15
C MET A 139 6.53 -1.96 10.81
N LYS A 140 7.30 -1.48 11.80
CA LYS A 140 8.75 -1.31 11.61
C LYS A 140 9.45 -2.60 11.16
N LYS A 141 9.02 -3.74 11.68
CA LYS A 141 9.58 -5.05 11.30
C LYS A 141 9.40 -5.40 9.81
N ASP A 142 8.47 -4.72 9.14
CA ASP A 142 8.16 -4.98 7.73
C ASP A 142 9.08 -4.24 6.78
N VAL A 143 9.77 -3.20 7.25
CA VAL A 143 10.57 -2.30 6.40
C VAL A 143 11.75 -3.03 5.76
N GLU A 144 12.54 -3.76 6.52
CA GLU A 144 13.71 -4.44 5.98
C GLU A 144 13.35 -5.56 4.99
N PRO A 145 12.39 -6.45 5.28
CA PRO A 145 11.95 -7.42 4.28
C PRO A 145 11.44 -6.78 2.99
N ALA A 146 10.74 -5.67 3.10
CA ALA A 146 10.23 -4.92 1.93
C ALA A 146 11.39 -4.40 1.08
N ILE A 147 12.39 -3.81 1.70
CA ILE A 147 13.58 -3.30 0.99
C ILE A 147 14.30 -4.45 0.28
N LYS A 148 14.46 -5.59 0.94
CA LYS A 148 15.13 -6.76 0.36
C LYS A 148 14.40 -7.28 -0.89
N ILE A 149 13.07 -7.32 -0.87
CA ILE A 149 12.28 -7.73 -2.03
C ILE A 149 12.54 -6.79 -3.20
N LEU A 150 12.52 -5.47 -2.96
CA LEU A 150 12.71 -4.47 -4.01
C LEU A 150 14.15 -4.43 -4.54
N GLU A 151 15.13 -4.76 -3.70
CA GLU A 151 16.53 -4.80 -4.11
C GLU A 151 16.92 -6.15 -4.71
N GLY A 152 16.01 -7.13 -4.75
CA GLY A 152 16.29 -8.47 -5.27
C GLY A 152 17.15 -9.32 -4.36
N GLU A 153 17.26 -8.96 -3.07
CA GLU A 153 18.02 -9.72 -2.09
C GLU A 153 17.18 -10.87 -1.53
N GLU A 154 17.84 -12.01 -1.29
CA GLU A 154 17.18 -13.14 -0.65
C GLU A 154 17.04 -12.92 0.86
N ASN A 155 15.90 -13.32 1.38
CA ASN A 155 15.64 -13.26 2.82
C ASN A 155 16.15 -14.49 3.55
#